data_5505047b653491ee627a03dd666dcae9
#
_entry.id   5505047b653491ee627a03dd666dcae9
#
_cell.length_a   1.000
_cell.length_b   1.000
_cell.length_c   1.000
_cell.angle_alpha   90.00
_cell.angle_beta   90.00
_cell.angle_gamma   90.00
#
_symmetry.space_group_name_H-M   'P 1'
#
loop_
_entity.id
_entity.type
_entity.pdbx_description
1 polymer ?
#
loop_
_entity_poly.entity_id
_entity_poly.type
_entity_poly.pdbx_seq_one_letter_code
_entity_poly.pdbx_strand_id
1 'polypeptide(L)'
;KALVYVYHNQIDARGDEARTENEVFSACEEAVEELYKEIRRLTDNANIRHFIVTADHGFLYKHDPIMESDKVINLPQAVIKNKRFIISDDTQPVVGAVGYRLGDVLDTADDRTAYTPLGSSIFKCAGGGQNYVHGGASVQEMLVPVLDVRTQAGHVETQKATVSLLPTPETLMDGKKIKKLVIALILVI
;
A
#
# COMPACT_ATOMS: atom_id res chain seq x y z
N LYS A 1 16.40 9.66 -23.66
CA LYS A 1 16.16 8.60 -22.67
C LYS A 1 14.67 8.40 -22.59
N ALA A 2 14.18 7.18 -22.74
CA ALA A 2 12.76 6.86 -22.58
C ALA A 2 12.49 6.41 -21.14
N LEU A 3 11.34 6.77 -20.60
CA LEU A 3 10.80 6.22 -19.35
C LEU A 3 9.70 5.24 -19.75
N VAL A 4 9.76 4.02 -19.21
CA VAL A 4 8.77 2.97 -19.46
C VAL A 4 8.13 2.60 -18.14
N TYR A 5 6.81 2.59 -18.11
CA TYR A 5 6.01 2.13 -16.96
C TYR A 5 5.58 0.68 -17.19
N VAL A 6 5.79 -0.15 -16.18
CA VAL A 6 5.33 -1.55 -16.18
C VAL A 6 4.44 -1.71 -14.96
N TYR A 7 3.22 -2.19 -15.16
CA TYR A 7 2.26 -2.44 -14.09
C TYR A 7 2.20 -3.93 -13.80
N HIS A 8 2.17 -4.26 -12.51
CA HIS A 8 2.02 -5.61 -12.00
C HIS A 8 0.86 -5.64 -11.01
N ASN A 9 -0.15 -6.46 -11.25
CA ASN A 9 -1.43 -6.44 -10.53
C ASN A 9 -1.77 -7.77 -9.83
N GLN A 10 -0.79 -8.61 -9.56
CA GLN A 10 -1.06 -9.96 -9.05
C GLN A 10 -1.60 -9.94 -7.61
N ILE A 11 -1.13 -9.01 -6.78
CA ILE A 11 -1.49 -8.92 -5.37
C ILE A 11 -2.95 -8.49 -5.23
N ASP A 12 -3.33 -7.36 -5.84
CA ASP A 12 -4.70 -6.86 -5.80
C ASP A 12 -5.68 -7.84 -6.46
N ALA A 13 -5.30 -8.45 -7.57
CA ALA A 13 -6.14 -9.42 -8.27
C ALA A 13 -6.52 -10.63 -7.40
N ARG A 14 -5.64 -11.04 -6.46
CA ARG A 14 -5.95 -12.10 -5.49
C ARG A 14 -6.61 -11.56 -4.23
N GLY A 15 -6.18 -10.41 -3.75
CA GLY A 15 -6.66 -9.82 -2.50
C GLY A 15 -8.11 -9.33 -2.58
N ASP A 16 -8.53 -8.77 -3.68
CA ASP A 16 -9.87 -8.19 -3.85
C ASP A 16 -10.98 -9.24 -3.95
N GLU A 17 -10.65 -10.48 -4.28
CA GLU A 17 -11.63 -11.55 -4.39
C GLU A 17 -11.79 -12.33 -3.07
N ALA A 18 -13.01 -12.43 -2.55
CA ALA A 18 -13.32 -13.13 -1.30
C ALA A 18 -12.86 -14.60 -1.25
N ARG A 19 -12.66 -15.25 -2.40
CA ARG A 19 -12.20 -16.64 -2.48
C ARG A 19 -10.70 -16.79 -2.35
N THR A 20 -9.96 -15.76 -2.70
CA THR A 20 -8.49 -15.78 -2.78
C THR A 20 -7.81 -14.75 -1.89
N GLU A 21 -8.57 -13.92 -1.16
CA GLU A 21 -7.99 -12.91 -0.27
C GLU A 21 -7.05 -13.47 0.82
N ASN A 22 -7.22 -14.74 1.20
CA ASN A 22 -6.32 -15.43 2.14
C ASN A 22 -4.98 -15.84 1.51
N GLU A 23 -4.86 -15.78 0.19
CA GLU A 23 -3.63 -16.10 -0.56
C GLU A 23 -2.76 -14.86 -0.83
N VAL A 24 -3.17 -13.69 -0.35
CA VAL A 24 -2.49 -12.42 -0.65
C VAL A 24 -1.00 -12.41 -0.29
N PHE A 25 -0.61 -13.06 0.81
CA PHE A 25 0.80 -13.11 1.19
C PHE A 25 1.62 -14.02 0.26
N SER A 26 1.03 -15.13 -0.22
CA SER A 26 1.66 -15.94 -1.26
C SER A 26 1.76 -15.16 -2.57
N ALA A 27 0.75 -14.36 -2.90
CA ALA A 27 0.79 -13.47 -4.05
C ALA A 27 1.92 -12.42 -3.93
N CYS A 28 2.17 -11.89 -2.73
CA CYS A 28 3.30 -10.98 -2.49
C CYS A 28 4.65 -11.67 -2.73
N GLU A 29 4.84 -12.89 -2.23
CA GLU A 29 6.07 -13.66 -2.45
C GLU A 29 6.30 -13.94 -3.94
N GLU A 30 5.26 -14.40 -4.64
CA GLU A 30 5.30 -14.64 -6.08
C GLU A 30 5.60 -13.35 -6.87
N ALA A 31 4.97 -12.24 -6.52
CA ALA A 31 5.21 -10.95 -7.16
C ALA A 31 6.66 -10.48 -7.01
N VAL A 32 7.27 -10.64 -5.84
CA VAL A 32 8.69 -10.32 -5.61
C VAL A 32 9.60 -11.17 -6.51
N GLU A 33 9.31 -12.47 -6.62
CA GLU A 33 10.06 -13.38 -7.48
C GLU A 33 9.91 -13.03 -8.98
N GLU A 34 8.71 -12.67 -9.40
CA GLU A 34 8.44 -12.25 -10.79
C GLU A 34 9.15 -10.96 -11.14
N LEU A 35 9.10 -9.96 -10.27
CA LEU A 35 9.81 -8.69 -10.46
C LEU A 35 11.32 -8.89 -10.52
N TYR A 36 11.88 -9.73 -9.66
CA TYR A 36 13.29 -10.06 -9.71
C TYR A 36 13.68 -10.68 -11.05
N LYS A 37 12.91 -11.65 -11.54
CA LYS A 37 13.13 -12.28 -12.84
C LYS A 37 13.00 -11.29 -13.99
N GLU A 38 12.02 -10.40 -13.93
CA GLU A 38 11.80 -9.40 -14.96
C GLU A 38 12.93 -8.35 -15.00
N ILE A 39 13.39 -7.85 -13.85
CA ILE A 39 14.54 -6.95 -13.77
C ILE A 39 15.77 -7.62 -14.38
N ARG A 40 16.02 -8.88 -14.06
CA ARG A 40 17.12 -9.62 -14.68
C ARG A 40 16.97 -9.75 -16.19
N ARG A 41 15.78 -10.15 -16.64
CA ARG A 41 15.48 -10.30 -18.09
C ARG A 41 15.71 -9.00 -18.84
N LEU A 42 15.24 -7.88 -18.31
CA LEU A 42 15.42 -6.55 -18.93
C LEU A 42 16.87 -6.07 -18.87
N THR A 43 17.58 -6.41 -17.80
CA THR A 43 19.01 -6.12 -17.69
C THR A 43 19.82 -6.86 -18.74
N ASP A 44 19.57 -8.16 -18.90
CA ASP A 44 20.37 -9.03 -19.76
C ASP A 44 20.02 -8.86 -21.25
N ASN A 45 18.72 -8.74 -21.58
CA ASN A 45 18.26 -8.74 -22.97
C ASN A 45 18.04 -7.34 -23.56
N ALA A 46 17.68 -6.35 -22.73
CA ALA A 46 17.38 -4.99 -23.17
C ALA A 46 18.42 -3.96 -22.74
N ASN A 47 19.46 -4.39 -22.01
CA ASN A 47 20.51 -3.51 -21.47
C ASN A 47 19.96 -2.35 -20.62
N ILE A 48 18.83 -2.55 -19.93
CA ILE A 48 18.28 -1.60 -18.99
C ILE A 48 19.04 -1.74 -17.67
N ARG A 49 19.50 -0.62 -17.11
CA ARG A 49 20.39 -0.61 -15.95
C ARG A 49 19.84 0.14 -14.75
N HIS A 50 18.73 0.83 -14.90
CA HIS A 50 18.13 1.61 -13.84
C HIS A 50 16.62 1.34 -13.78
N PHE A 51 16.17 0.88 -12.62
CA PHE A 51 14.78 0.54 -12.36
C PHE A 51 14.33 1.25 -11.08
N ILE A 52 13.12 1.74 -11.08
CA ILE A 52 12.41 2.17 -9.89
C ILE A 52 11.27 1.19 -9.67
N VAL A 53 11.25 0.55 -8.50
CA VAL A 53 10.14 -0.32 -8.10
C VAL A 53 9.39 0.39 -6.99
N THR A 54 8.09 0.54 -7.17
CA THR A 54 7.20 1.20 -6.21
C THR A 54 5.80 0.59 -6.29
N ALA A 55 4.92 0.97 -5.38
CA ALA A 55 3.51 0.62 -5.41
C ALA A 55 2.66 1.89 -5.47
N ASP A 56 1.43 1.79 -5.88
CA ASP A 56 0.43 2.87 -5.87
C ASP A 56 -0.21 3.03 -4.49
N HIS A 57 -0.39 1.94 -3.74
CA HIS A 57 -0.85 1.92 -2.36
C HIS A 57 -0.33 0.68 -1.62
N GLY A 58 -0.56 0.64 -0.33
CA GLY A 58 -0.47 -0.57 0.47
C GLY A 58 -1.86 -1.09 0.85
N PHE A 59 -1.94 -2.07 1.75
CA PHE A 59 -3.20 -2.67 2.16
C PHE A 59 -3.25 -2.98 3.65
N LEU A 60 -4.46 -3.22 4.13
CA LEU A 60 -4.73 -3.87 5.41
C LEU A 60 -5.21 -5.28 5.18
N TYR A 61 -4.71 -6.21 5.98
CA TYR A 61 -5.21 -7.59 6.01
C TYR A 61 -5.59 -7.99 7.43
N LYS A 62 -6.79 -8.50 7.59
CA LYS A 62 -7.26 -9.12 8.83
C LYS A 62 -7.40 -10.62 8.61
N HIS A 63 -6.73 -11.41 9.44
CA HIS A 63 -6.84 -12.86 9.38
C HIS A 63 -8.21 -13.36 9.87
N ASP A 64 -8.73 -12.70 10.91
CA ASP A 64 -10.02 -13.06 11.49
C ASP A 64 -11.19 -12.45 10.69
N PRO A 65 -12.35 -13.14 10.64
CA PRO A 65 -13.53 -12.59 10.00
C PRO A 65 -13.92 -11.21 10.57
N ILE A 66 -14.28 -10.30 9.68
CA ILE A 66 -14.71 -8.96 10.06
C ILE A 66 -16.06 -9.03 10.82
N MET A 67 -16.05 -8.54 12.05
CA MET A 67 -17.25 -8.45 12.90
C MET A 67 -18.10 -7.22 12.53
N GLU A 68 -19.39 -7.24 12.89
CA GLU A 68 -20.25 -6.07 12.69
C GLU A 68 -19.78 -4.83 13.47
N SER A 69 -19.11 -5.03 14.62
CA SER A 69 -18.47 -3.96 15.39
C SER A 69 -17.32 -3.26 14.66
N ASP A 70 -16.73 -3.94 13.68
CA ASP A 70 -15.63 -3.39 12.86
C ASP A 70 -16.14 -2.57 11.68
N LYS A 71 -17.47 -2.45 11.53
CA LYS A 71 -18.10 -1.77 10.40
C LYS A 71 -18.69 -0.43 10.81
N VAL A 72 -18.32 0.60 10.09
CA VAL A 72 -19.00 1.90 10.16
C VAL A 72 -20.30 1.81 9.35
N ILE A 73 -21.44 2.02 10.02
CA ILE A 73 -22.78 1.78 9.45
C ILE A 73 -23.54 3.05 9.07
N ASN A 74 -23.31 4.14 9.77
CA ASN A 74 -24.00 5.42 9.52
C ASN A 74 -23.22 6.20 8.46
N LEU A 75 -23.47 5.86 7.20
CA LEU A 75 -22.72 6.39 6.06
C LEU A 75 -23.43 7.60 5.46
N PRO A 76 -22.69 8.63 5.00
CA PRO A 76 -23.28 9.73 4.25
C PRO A 76 -23.79 9.24 2.89
N GLN A 77 -24.61 10.06 2.24
CA GLN A 77 -24.98 9.80 0.85
C GLN A 77 -23.72 9.84 -0.01
N ALA A 78 -23.36 8.71 -0.60
CA ALA A 78 -22.09 8.55 -1.28
C ALA A 78 -22.22 8.72 -2.79
N VAL A 79 -21.31 9.48 -3.39
CA VAL A 79 -21.05 9.53 -4.84
C VAL A 79 -20.21 8.30 -5.23
N ILE A 80 -19.20 7.98 -4.43
CA ILE A 80 -18.36 6.79 -4.57
C ILE A 80 -18.29 6.10 -3.20
N LYS A 81 -18.40 4.77 -3.19
CA LYS A 81 -18.38 3.99 -1.97
C LYS A 81 -17.48 2.76 -2.12
N ASN A 82 -16.50 2.68 -1.23
CA ASN A 82 -15.60 1.55 -1.06
C ASN A 82 -15.53 1.16 0.43
N LYS A 83 -14.91 0.04 0.76
CA LYS A 83 -14.74 -0.42 2.14
C LYS A 83 -13.85 0.48 2.97
N ARG A 84 -12.87 1.14 2.35
CA ARG A 84 -11.88 1.98 3.03
C ARG A 84 -12.01 3.46 2.72
N PHE A 85 -12.85 3.85 1.77
CA PHE A 85 -13.16 5.27 1.52
C PHE A 85 -14.57 5.46 1.01
N ILE A 86 -15.10 6.64 1.26
CA ILE A 86 -16.37 7.14 0.70
C ILE A 86 -16.11 8.56 0.21
N ILE A 87 -16.56 8.88 -1.00
CA ILE A 87 -16.60 10.26 -1.48
C ILE A 87 -18.06 10.73 -1.48
N SER A 88 -18.31 11.86 -0.85
CA SER A 88 -19.66 12.41 -0.64
C SER A 88 -19.66 13.91 -0.85
N ASP A 89 -20.79 14.44 -1.31
CA ASP A 89 -21.10 15.87 -1.29
C ASP A 89 -21.50 16.34 0.13
N ASP A 90 -21.78 15.40 1.04
CA ASP A 90 -22.06 15.70 2.44
C ASP A 90 -20.76 15.94 3.20
N THR A 91 -20.77 16.98 4.04
CA THR A 91 -19.61 17.37 4.86
C THR A 91 -19.81 17.08 6.35
N GLN A 92 -20.90 16.40 6.73
CA GLN A 92 -21.22 16.13 8.13
C GLN A 92 -20.25 15.10 8.74
N PRO A 93 -19.89 15.25 10.02
CA PRO A 93 -19.06 14.27 10.70
C PRO A 93 -19.69 12.87 10.71
N VAL A 94 -18.87 11.85 10.44
CA VAL A 94 -19.26 10.44 10.48
C VAL A 94 -18.58 9.76 11.66
N VAL A 95 -19.37 9.18 12.55
CA VAL A 95 -18.85 8.46 13.73
C VAL A 95 -18.03 7.24 13.27
N GLY A 96 -16.80 7.15 13.72
CA GLY A 96 -15.88 6.07 13.35
C GLY A 96 -15.11 6.33 12.04
N ALA A 97 -15.21 7.52 11.45
CA ALA A 97 -14.46 7.93 10.28
C ALA A 97 -13.89 9.33 10.41
N VAL A 98 -12.89 9.63 9.59
CA VAL A 98 -12.33 10.98 9.41
C VAL A 98 -12.69 11.46 8.02
N GLY A 99 -13.15 12.71 7.92
CA GLY A 99 -13.43 13.39 6.66
C GLY A 99 -12.28 14.31 6.25
N TYR A 100 -11.92 14.26 4.98
CA TYR A 100 -10.92 15.12 4.34
C TYR A 100 -11.59 15.83 3.16
N ARG A 101 -11.55 17.16 3.13
CA ARG A 101 -11.99 17.90 1.97
C ARG A 101 -11.04 17.64 0.81
N LEU A 102 -11.55 17.17 -0.33
CA LEU A 102 -10.72 16.79 -1.48
C LEU A 102 -9.93 17.98 -2.04
N GLY A 103 -10.54 19.16 -2.06
CA GLY A 103 -9.85 20.36 -2.49
C GLY A 103 -8.59 20.67 -1.69
N ASP A 104 -8.61 20.45 -0.38
CA ASP A 104 -7.45 20.71 0.50
C ASP A 104 -6.34 19.65 0.32
N VAL A 105 -6.74 18.40 0.05
CA VAL A 105 -5.77 17.29 -0.15
C VAL A 105 -5.14 17.32 -1.53
N LEU A 106 -5.92 17.67 -2.56
CA LEU A 106 -5.50 17.59 -3.97
C LEU A 106 -5.11 18.94 -4.57
N ASP A 107 -5.17 20.03 -3.77
CA ASP A 107 -4.97 21.40 -4.24
C ASP A 107 -5.86 21.74 -5.46
N THR A 108 -7.16 21.44 -5.35
CA THR A 108 -8.16 21.61 -6.39
C THR A 108 -9.38 22.37 -5.86
N ALA A 109 -10.31 22.71 -6.75
CA ALA A 109 -11.60 23.33 -6.39
C ALA A 109 -12.69 22.29 -6.03
N ASP A 110 -12.33 21.07 -5.68
CA ASP A 110 -13.28 20.00 -5.35
C ASP A 110 -13.79 20.15 -3.91
N ASP A 111 -15.08 20.44 -3.74
CA ASP A 111 -15.71 20.65 -2.44
C ASP A 111 -16.18 19.37 -1.74
N ARG A 112 -16.07 18.22 -2.40
CA ARG A 112 -16.46 16.93 -1.84
C ARG A 112 -15.57 16.52 -0.69
N THR A 113 -16.11 15.68 0.18
CA THR A 113 -15.39 15.09 1.31
C THR A 113 -15.09 13.62 1.05
N ALA A 114 -13.83 13.23 1.22
CA ALA A 114 -13.42 11.84 1.29
C ALA A 114 -13.41 11.42 2.76
N TYR A 115 -14.22 10.42 3.11
CA TYR A 115 -14.21 9.82 4.43
C TYR A 115 -13.39 8.54 4.41
N THR A 116 -12.58 8.34 5.45
CA THR A 116 -11.86 7.09 5.69
C THR A 116 -12.18 6.56 7.08
N PRO A 117 -12.40 5.26 7.26
CA PRO A 117 -12.71 4.71 8.58
C PRO A 117 -11.47 4.73 9.48
N LEU A 118 -11.69 4.84 10.78
CA LEU A 118 -10.59 4.83 11.76
C LEU A 118 -9.97 3.44 11.89
N GLY A 119 -8.65 3.42 12.02
CA GLY A 119 -7.88 2.19 12.23
C GLY A 119 -8.12 1.15 11.14
N SER A 120 -8.40 -0.09 11.54
CA SER A 120 -8.67 -1.22 10.65
C SER A 120 -10.16 -1.46 10.36
N SER A 121 -11.05 -0.56 10.79
CA SER A 121 -12.48 -0.63 10.50
C SER A 121 -12.76 -0.48 9.01
N ILE A 122 -13.93 -0.95 8.57
CA ILE A 122 -14.37 -0.79 7.18
C ILE A 122 -15.75 -0.12 7.14
N PHE A 123 -16.07 0.51 6.03
CA PHE A 123 -17.45 0.92 5.75
C PHE A 123 -18.30 -0.29 5.37
N LYS A 124 -19.54 -0.32 5.83
CA LYS A 124 -20.47 -1.38 5.46
C LYS A 124 -20.85 -1.25 3.99
N CYS A 125 -20.20 -2.07 3.16
CA CYS A 125 -20.42 -2.16 1.72
C CYS A 125 -20.78 -3.59 1.32
N ALA A 126 -21.55 -3.73 0.25
CA ALA A 126 -21.87 -5.03 -0.33
C ALA A 126 -20.70 -5.53 -1.21
N GLY A 127 -20.52 -6.86 -1.23
CA GLY A 127 -19.62 -7.56 -2.18
C GLY A 127 -18.15 -7.61 -1.79
N GLY A 128 -17.42 -8.48 -2.49
CA GLY A 128 -15.97 -8.67 -2.40
C GLY A 128 -15.46 -9.29 -1.08
N GLY A 129 -14.17 -9.53 -0.99
CA GLY A 129 -13.45 -9.87 0.24
C GLY A 129 -13.57 -8.75 1.28
N GLN A 130 -13.39 -9.07 2.53
CA GLN A 130 -13.46 -8.08 3.62
C GLN A 130 -12.17 -8.05 4.43
N ASN A 131 -11.35 -9.07 4.30
CA ASN A 131 -10.11 -9.24 5.04
C ASN A 131 -8.95 -8.49 4.39
N TYR A 132 -8.89 -8.47 3.06
CA TYR A 132 -8.00 -7.63 2.27
C TYR A 132 -8.72 -6.34 1.88
N VAL A 133 -8.18 -5.20 2.27
CA VAL A 133 -8.78 -3.89 1.95
C VAL A 133 -7.70 -2.81 1.80
N HIS A 134 -7.94 -1.85 0.92
CA HIS A 134 -7.05 -0.73 0.63
C HIS A 134 -7.81 0.57 0.29
N GLY A 135 -7.09 1.66 0.14
CA GLY A 135 -7.65 2.96 -0.25
C GLY A 135 -8.04 3.87 0.93
N GLY A 136 -7.75 3.46 2.17
CA GLY A 136 -7.92 4.31 3.35
C GLY A 136 -6.68 5.14 3.66
N ALA A 137 -6.69 5.78 4.84
CA ALA A 137 -5.64 6.68 5.31
C ALA A 137 -4.78 6.06 6.42
N SER A 138 -4.75 4.75 6.58
CA SER A 138 -3.84 4.11 7.52
C SER A 138 -2.40 4.14 7.01
N VAL A 139 -1.45 4.05 7.95
CA VAL A 139 -0.01 4.01 7.60
C VAL A 139 0.30 2.87 6.63
N GLN A 140 -0.34 1.72 6.81
CA GLN A 140 -0.15 0.54 5.97
C GLN A 140 -0.67 0.72 4.54
N GLU A 141 -1.69 1.57 4.35
CA GLU A 141 -2.27 1.86 3.04
C GLU A 141 -1.55 3.00 2.32
N MET A 142 -1.02 3.97 3.08
CA MET A 142 -0.44 5.21 2.53
C MET A 142 1.07 5.15 2.30
N LEU A 143 1.81 4.33 3.07
CA LEU A 143 3.25 4.21 2.90
C LEU A 143 3.57 3.13 1.88
N VAL A 144 4.22 3.55 0.80
CA VAL A 144 4.70 2.66 -0.26
C VAL A 144 6.22 2.69 -0.33
N PRO A 145 6.85 1.58 -0.71
CA PRO A 145 8.29 1.53 -0.93
C PRO A 145 8.68 2.24 -2.22
N VAL A 146 9.89 2.77 -2.25
CA VAL A 146 10.54 3.19 -3.48
C VAL A 146 11.94 2.58 -3.51
N LEU A 147 12.16 1.61 -4.40
CA LEU A 147 13.45 0.96 -4.58
C LEU A 147 14.13 1.50 -5.83
N ASP A 148 15.29 2.14 -5.65
CA ASP A 148 16.19 2.50 -6.77
C ASP A 148 17.16 1.34 -7.00
N VAL A 149 16.94 0.57 -8.08
CA VAL A 149 17.73 -0.60 -8.43
C VAL A 149 18.63 -0.26 -9.61
N ARG A 150 19.94 -0.39 -9.41
CA ARG A 150 20.95 -0.19 -10.45
C ARG A 150 21.72 -1.47 -10.68
N THR A 151 21.68 -1.96 -11.89
CA THR A 151 22.37 -3.18 -12.30
C THR A 151 23.66 -2.84 -13.03
N GLN A 152 24.67 -3.70 -12.89
CA GLN A 152 25.96 -3.59 -13.61
C GLN A 152 26.14 -4.80 -14.52
N ALA A 153 26.91 -4.61 -15.58
CA ALA A 153 27.33 -5.74 -16.41
C ALA A 153 28.46 -6.51 -15.68
N GLY A 154 28.37 -7.83 -15.66
CA GLY A 154 29.38 -8.70 -15.06
C GLY A 154 28.89 -9.40 -13.79
N HIS A 155 29.68 -10.38 -13.34
CA HIS A 155 29.40 -11.11 -12.11
C HIS A 155 29.85 -10.25 -10.93
N VAL A 156 28.88 -9.79 -10.12
CA VAL A 156 29.16 -9.11 -8.86
C VAL A 156 28.87 -10.11 -7.75
N GLU A 157 29.85 -10.36 -6.88
CA GLU A 157 29.57 -11.11 -5.64
C GLU A 157 28.58 -10.32 -4.79
N THR A 158 27.39 -10.86 -4.68
CA THR A 158 26.37 -10.30 -3.80
C THR A 158 26.61 -10.76 -2.36
N GLN A 159 26.92 -9.86 -1.47
CA GLN A 159 26.88 -10.14 -0.05
C GLN A 159 25.43 -10.10 0.45
N LYS A 160 25.05 -11.08 1.25
CA LYS A 160 23.73 -11.04 1.92
C LYS A 160 23.66 -9.80 2.81
N ALA A 161 22.66 -8.96 2.59
CA ALA A 161 22.38 -7.86 3.49
C ALA A 161 21.93 -8.40 4.86
N THR A 162 22.50 -7.89 5.93
CA THR A 162 22.00 -8.17 7.28
C THR A 162 20.99 -7.09 7.62
N VAL A 163 19.75 -7.48 7.84
CA VAL A 163 18.70 -6.59 8.31
C VAL A 163 18.70 -6.63 9.84
N SER A 164 18.92 -5.49 10.47
CA SER A 164 18.82 -5.34 11.91
C SER A 164 17.62 -4.46 12.26
N LEU A 165 16.74 -4.95 13.13
CA LEU A 165 15.72 -4.11 13.72
C LEU A 165 16.37 -3.16 14.72
N LEU A 166 16.06 -1.86 14.64
CA LEU A 166 16.46 -0.90 15.66
C LEU A 166 15.69 -1.22 16.95
N PRO A 167 16.36 -1.47 18.05
CA PRO A 167 15.75 -2.16 19.19
C PRO A 167 14.76 -1.32 20.00
N THR A 168 14.72 0.01 19.93
CA THR A 168 13.75 0.80 20.70
C THR A 168 13.55 2.23 20.20
N PRO A 169 12.35 2.83 20.46
CA PRO A 169 12.11 4.25 20.24
C PRO A 169 13.05 5.19 21.00
N GLU A 170 13.62 4.76 22.10
CA GLU A 170 14.54 5.54 22.95
C GLU A 170 15.83 5.92 22.21
N THR A 171 16.30 5.05 21.31
CA THR A 171 17.45 5.35 20.45
C THR A 171 17.18 6.45 19.41
N LEU A 172 15.90 6.74 19.16
CA LEU A 172 15.45 7.81 18.24
C LEU A 172 15.37 9.17 18.93
N MET A 173 15.29 9.20 20.26
CA MET A 173 15.11 10.43 21.07
C MET A 173 16.42 11.13 21.44
N ASP A 174 17.58 10.54 21.21
CA ASP A 174 18.87 11.08 21.66
C ASP A 174 19.48 12.15 20.74
N GLY A 175 18.64 12.91 20.02
CA GLY A 175 19.04 14.12 19.26
C GLY A 175 20.10 13.90 18.16
N LYS A 176 20.55 12.70 17.93
CA LYS A 176 21.52 12.37 16.87
C LYS A 176 20.79 12.11 15.55
N LYS A 177 21.17 12.86 14.53
CA LYS A 177 20.67 12.65 13.15
C LYS A 177 20.78 11.16 12.80
N ILE A 178 19.64 10.55 12.49
CA ILE A 178 19.56 9.18 11.97
C ILE A 178 20.35 9.16 10.65
N LYS A 179 21.52 8.50 10.65
CA LYS A 179 22.34 8.36 9.44
C LYS A 179 21.87 7.23 8.51
N LYS A 180 21.01 6.33 8.99
CA LYS A 180 20.38 5.25 8.22
C LYS A 180 19.04 4.93 8.86
N LEU A 181 17.96 5.12 8.15
CA LEU A 181 16.67 4.54 8.45
C LEU A 181 16.62 3.19 7.73
N VAL A 182 16.69 2.10 8.48
CA VAL A 182 16.39 0.77 7.93
C VAL A 182 14.92 0.53 8.21
N ILE A 183 14.10 0.77 7.22
CA ILE A 183 12.70 0.36 7.24
C ILE A 183 12.71 -1.12 6.82
N ALA A 184 12.15 -1.99 7.66
CA ALA A 184 11.80 -3.33 7.21
C ALA A 184 10.69 -3.16 6.17
N LEU A 185 11.05 -3.25 4.91
CA LEU A 185 10.16 -3.05 3.80
C LEU A 185 9.38 -4.34 3.59
N ILE A 186 8.11 -4.35 3.94
CA ILE A 186 7.17 -5.31 3.35
C ILE A 186 6.84 -4.72 1.99
N LEU A 187 7.42 -5.33 0.96
CA LEU A 187 7.13 -4.96 -0.41
C LEU A 187 5.70 -5.41 -0.70
N VAL A 188 4.83 -4.46 -0.88
CA VAL A 188 3.47 -4.69 -1.39
C VAL A 188 3.42 -4.01 -2.74
N ILE A 189 3.29 -4.79 -3.80
CA ILE A 189 3.15 -4.32 -5.17
C ILE A 189 1.84 -4.80 -5.72
#